data_95fedbc8b4248a8e5d51b38e2d791c3d
#
_entry.id   95fedbc8b4248a8e5d51b38e2d791c3d
#
_cell.length_a   1.000
_cell.length_b   1.000
_cell.length_c   1.000
_cell.angle_alpha   90.00
_cell.angle_beta   90.00
_cell.angle_gamma   90.00
#
_symmetry.space_group_name_H-M   'P 1'
#
loop_
_entity.id
_entity.type
_entity.pdbx_description
1 polymer ?
#
loop_
_entity_poly.entity_id
_entity_poly.type
_entity_poly.pdbx_seq_one_letter_code
_entity_poly.pdbx_strand_id
1 'polypeptide(L)'
;MSTEDNTNTSAQVHTTRIPVRWSDFDRFNHLNNVSYIEVAQEARTAFAQDEFAARGLPIPAVFVRRTEVDYFRPILPDTTAVEIDTTVVQIGTTSFTTHQSIKDRNGTVCCTVDCVQIAVDLATSSPRAITKHELGVLTQVADSAVINEATSADDPAETSADD
;
A
#
# COMPACT_ATOMS: atom_id res chain seq x y z
N MET A 1 -10.27 -22.64 -33.72
CA MET A 1 -9.16 -22.55 -32.77
C MET A 1 -9.31 -21.24 -32.05
N SER A 2 -9.94 -21.26 -30.90
CA SER A 2 -10.16 -20.09 -30.07
C SER A 2 -8.94 -19.92 -29.18
N THR A 3 -8.16 -18.88 -29.41
CA THR A 3 -7.12 -18.43 -28.48
C THR A 3 -7.83 -17.75 -27.33
N GLU A 4 -7.93 -18.42 -26.20
CA GLU A 4 -8.29 -17.79 -24.95
C GLU A 4 -7.16 -16.85 -24.56
N ASP A 5 -7.38 -15.55 -24.74
CA ASP A 5 -6.56 -14.52 -24.13
C ASP A 5 -6.75 -14.61 -22.61
N ASN A 6 -5.87 -15.36 -21.99
CA ASN A 6 -5.74 -15.40 -20.55
C ASN A 6 -5.04 -14.10 -20.13
N THR A 7 -5.80 -13.02 -20.02
CA THR A 7 -5.33 -11.78 -19.39
C THR A 7 -5.18 -12.06 -17.89
N ASN A 8 -4.06 -12.65 -17.55
CA ASN A 8 -3.59 -12.71 -16.19
C ASN A 8 -3.27 -11.26 -15.76
N THR A 9 -4.28 -10.58 -15.21
CA THR A 9 -4.10 -9.25 -14.63
C THR A 9 -3.31 -9.46 -13.34
N SER A 10 -1.98 -9.55 -13.46
CA SER A 10 -1.11 -9.53 -12.31
C SER A 10 -1.32 -8.20 -11.60
N ALA A 11 -1.63 -8.26 -10.30
CA ALA A 11 -1.73 -7.09 -9.44
C ALA A 11 -0.52 -6.18 -9.67
N GLN A 12 -0.77 -4.91 -9.98
CA GLN A 12 0.32 -3.95 -10.12
C GLN A 12 0.87 -3.64 -8.74
N VAL A 13 2.16 -3.87 -8.58
CA VAL A 13 2.90 -3.56 -7.36
C VAL A 13 3.61 -2.23 -7.56
N HIS A 14 3.45 -1.30 -6.62
CA HIS A 14 4.26 -0.10 -6.60
C HIS A 14 5.62 -0.40 -5.98
N THR A 15 6.69 -0.20 -6.72
CA THR A 15 8.05 -0.41 -6.25
C THR A 15 8.80 0.90 -6.18
N THR A 16 9.45 1.16 -5.07
CA THR A 16 10.29 2.35 -4.88
C THR A 16 11.58 2.01 -4.14
N ARG A 17 12.60 2.81 -4.34
CA ARG A 17 13.88 2.70 -3.62
C ARG A 17 14.02 3.86 -2.66
N ILE A 18 14.26 3.55 -1.40
CA ILE A 18 14.46 4.54 -0.34
C ILE A 18 15.90 4.41 0.16
N PRO A 19 16.71 5.48 0.09
CA PRO A 19 18.06 5.46 0.63
C PRO A 19 18.04 5.34 2.14
N VAL A 20 19.00 4.59 2.68
CA VAL A 20 19.26 4.51 4.12
C VAL A 20 20.58 5.20 4.43
N ARG A 21 20.63 5.83 5.59
CA ARG A 21 21.78 6.61 6.06
C ARG A 21 22.63 5.76 6.97
N TRP A 22 23.90 6.12 7.09
CA TRP A 22 24.80 5.52 8.08
C TRP A 22 24.21 5.59 9.50
N SER A 23 23.57 6.68 9.87
CA SER A 23 22.96 6.89 11.19
C SER A 23 21.70 6.05 11.44
N ASP A 24 21.16 5.38 10.42
CA ASP A 24 20.01 4.50 10.57
C ASP A 24 20.39 3.11 11.12
N PHE A 25 21.70 2.81 11.19
CA PHE A 25 22.20 1.55 11.72
C PHE A 25 22.56 1.68 13.20
N ASP A 26 22.24 0.65 13.97
CA ASP A 26 22.52 0.60 15.39
C ASP A 26 23.94 0.09 15.70
N ARG A 27 24.26 -0.02 16.99
CA ARG A 27 25.57 -0.49 17.46
C ARG A 27 25.89 -1.95 17.06
N PHE A 28 24.90 -2.73 16.63
CA PHE A 28 25.08 -4.09 16.15
C PHE A 28 25.26 -4.17 14.63
N ASN A 29 25.34 -3.02 13.95
CA ASN A 29 25.35 -2.90 12.50
C ASN A 29 24.08 -3.47 11.84
N HIS A 30 22.96 -3.36 12.51
CA HIS A 30 21.63 -3.68 11.98
C HIS A 30 20.87 -2.37 11.73
N LEU A 31 20.09 -2.33 10.67
CA LEU A 31 19.15 -1.22 10.49
C LEU A 31 18.26 -1.14 11.74
N ASN A 32 18.16 0.06 12.32
CA ASN A 32 17.39 0.29 13.53
C ASN A 32 15.91 -0.06 13.29
N ASN A 33 15.27 -0.70 14.26
CA ASN A 33 13.87 -1.12 14.16
C ASN A 33 12.93 0.03 13.75
N VAL A 34 13.16 1.25 14.25
CA VAL A 34 12.37 2.43 13.91
C VAL A 34 12.58 2.85 12.46
N SER A 35 13.78 2.68 11.93
CA SER A 35 14.11 3.08 10.56
C SER A 35 13.34 2.28 9.51
N TYR A 36 12.96 1.03 9.79
CA TYR A 36 12.06 0.26 8.91
C TYR A 36 10.69 0.94 8.77
N ILE A 37 10.16 1.48 9.85
CA ILE A 37 8.87 2.19 9.85
C ILE A 37 8.99 3.51 9.10
N GLU A 38 10.10 4.22 9.25
CA GLU A 38 10.36 5.47 8.54
C GLU A 38 10.45 5.26 7.02
N VAL A 39 11.22 4.29 6.56
CA VAL A 39 11.32 4.01 5.12
C VAL A 39 10.00 3.50 4.54
N ALA A 40 9.23 2.74 5.31
CA ALA A 40 7.89 2.34 4.90
C ALA A 40 6.95 3.54 4.73
N GLN A 41 7.03 4.53 5.61
CA GLN A 41 6.27 5.77 5.49
C GLN A 41 6.70 6.58 4.27
N GLU A 42 7.99 6.70 4.01
CA GLU A 42 8.51 7.37 2.80
C GLU A 42 8.02 6.66 1.53
N ALA A 43 8.02 5.33 1.53
CA ALA A 43 7.51 4.54 0.41
C ALA A 43 6.00 4.74 0.19
N ARG A 44 5.19 4.89 1.25
CA ARG A 44 3.77 5.23 1.12
C ARG A 44 3.57 6.64 0.56
N THR A 45 4.44 7.58 0.92
CA THR A 45 4.43 8.93 0.35
C THR A 45 4.74 8.90 -1.15
N ALA A 46 5.75 8.15 -1.56
CA ALA A 46 6.07 7.95 -2.98
C ALA A 46 4.91 7.27 -3.73
N PHE A 47 4.31 6.25 -3.13
CA PHE A 47 3.12 5.59 -3.65
C PHE A 47 1.99 6.59 -3.91
N ALA A 48 1.69 7.44 -2.95
CA ALA A 48 0.63 8.44 -3.09
C ALA A 48 0.92 9.45 -4.21
N GLN A 49 2.16 9.89 -4.32
CA GLN A 49 2.57 10.81 -5.39
C GLN A 49 2.49 10.15 -6.77
N ASP A 50 3.00 8.94 -6.90
CA ASP A 50 3.05 8.24 -8.18
C ASP A 50 1.66 7.78 -8.64
N GLU A 51 0.82 7.34 -7.71
CA GLU A 51 -0.48 6.76 -8.05
C GLU A 51 -1.60 7.81 -8.12
N PHE A 52 -1.60 8.83 -7.30
CA PHE A 52 -2.62 9.90 -7.31
C PHE A 52 -2.18 11.14 -8.07
N ALA A 53 -1.11 11.78 -7.66
CA ALA A 53 -0.68 13.05 -8.23
C ALA A 53 -0.29 12.93 -9.71
N ALA A 54 0.37 11.85 -10.11
CA ALA A 54 0.74 11.61 -11.51
C ALA A 54 -0.48 11.45 -12.43
N ARG A 55 -1.65 11.08 -11.89
CA ARG A 55 -2.93 11.02 -12.61
C ARG A 55 -3.74 12.33 -12.55
N GLY A 56 -3.15 13.39 -11.98
CA GLY A 56 -3.83 14.66 -11.78
C GLY A 56 -4.91 14.64 -10.69
N LEU A 57 -4.86 13.68 -9.80
CA LEU A 57 -5.78 13.55 -8.67
C LEU A 57 -5.16 14.11 -7.40
N PRO A 58 -5.96 14.73 -6.51
CA PRO A 58 -5.47 15.13 -5.20
C PRO A 58 -5.03 13.91 -4.40
N ILE A 59 -3.92 14.04 -3.67
CA ILE A 59 -3.50 13.02 -2.73
C ILE A 59 -4.46 13.06 -1.54
N PRO A 60 -5.13 11.94 -1.20
CA PRO A 60 -6.04 11.92 -0.07
C PRO A 60 -5.29 12.14 1.25
N ALA A 61 -5.87 12.95 2.12
CA ALA A 61 -5.40 13.05 3.48
C ALA A 61 -5.75 11.77 4.24
N VAL A 62 -4.77 11.14 4.85
CA VAL A 62 -4.94 9.92 5.61
C VAL A 62 -4.25 10.00 6.96
N PHE A 63 -4.86 9.38 7.97
CA PHE A 63 -4.23 9.16 9.26
C PHE A 63 -3.92 7.67 9.41
N VAL A 64 -2.78 7.36 9.99
CA VAL A 64 -2.41 5.99 10.32
C VAL A 64 -3.20 5.55 11.55
N ARG A 65 -3.93 4.46 11.42
CA ARG A 65 -4.68 3.86 12.52
C ARG A 65 -3.92 2.71 13.17
N ARG A 66 -3.23 1.90 12.38
CA ARG A 66 -2.53 0.71 12.84
C ARG A 66 -1.33 0.45 11.95
N THR A 67 -0.24 0.08 12.56
CA THR A 67 0.95 -0.41 11.87
C THR A 67 1.35 -1.73 12.51
N GLU A 68 1.52 -2.76 11.69
CA GLU A 68 1.96 -4.08 12.09
C GLU A 68 3.24 -4.41 11.34
N VAL A 69 4.28 -4.76 12.08
CA VAL A 69 5.63 -4.92 11.53
C VAL A 69 6.16 -6.29 11.91
N ASP A 70 6.62 -7.04 10.92
CA ASP A 70 7.31 -8.31 11.10
C ASP A 70 8.75 -8.20 10.62
N TYR A 71 9.70 -8.48 11.49
CA TYR A 71 11.13 -8.47 11.22
C TYR A 71 11.64 -9.87 11.00
N PHE A 72 12.10 -10.18 9.79
CA PHE A 72 12.56 -11.53 9.44
C PHE A 72 14.07 -11.65 9.46
N ARG A 73 14.77 -10.63 8.97
CA ARG A 73 16.22 -10.60 8.83
C ARG A 73 16.74 -9.19 9.03
N PRO A 74 17.94 -9.02 9.61
CA PRO A 74 18.56 -7.70 9.70
C PRO A 74 19.00 -7.21 8.32
N ILE A 75 18.80 -5.93 8.07
CA ILE A 75 19.44 -5.23 6.96
C ILE A 75 20.80 -4.72 7.46
N LEU A 76 21.85 -5.03 6.71
CA LEU A 76 23.24 -4.73 7.05
C LEU A 76 23.71 -3.44 6.35
N PRO A 77 24.82 -2.83 6.84
CA PRO A 77 25.32 -1.54 6.31
C PRO A 77 25.80 -1.56 4.86
N ASP A 78 25.94 -2.72 4.24
CA ASP A 78 26.23 -2.85 2.81
C ASP A 78 25.00 -2.54 1.92
N THR A 79 23.82 -2.45 2.51
CA THR A 79 22.60 -1.95 1.86
C THR A 79 22.56 -0.43 2.01
N THR A 80 22.69 0.29 0.91
CA THR A 80 22.64 1.76 0.87
C THR A 80 21.28 2.31 0.52
N ALA A 81 20.43 1.49 -0.07
CA ALA A 81 19.03 1.76 -0.34
C ALA A 81 18.23 0.47 -0.23
N VAL A 82 17.06 0.56 0.37
CA VAL A 82 16.10 -0.53 0.41
C VAL A 82 15.13 -0.40 -0.76
N GLU A 83 14.71 -1.53 -1.30
CA GLU A 83 13.62 -1.59 -2.28
C GLU A 83 12.35 -1.99 -1.56
N ILE A 84 11.28 -1.24 -1.77
CA ILE A 84 10.01 -1.46 -1.09
C ILE A 84 8.91 -1.63 -2.12
N ASP A 85 8.26 -2.78 -2.05
CA ASP A 85 7.05 -3.08 -2.80
C ASP A 85 5.83 -2.75 -1.95
N THR A 86 4.90 -1.98 -2.50
CA THR A 86 3.65 -1.60 -1.83
C THR A 86 2.46 -2.10 -2.64
N THR A 87 1.57 -2.82 -1.98
CA THR A 87 0.29 -3.28 -2.53
C THR A 87 -0.84 -2.91 -1.59
N VAL A 88 -2.05 -2.74 -2.12
CA VAL A 88 -3.27 -2.57 -1.33
C VAL A 88 -3.88 -3.95 -1.10
N VAL A 89 -4.06 -4.33 0.16
CA VAL A 89 -4.53 -5.67 0.54
C VAL A 89 -5.93 -5.67 1.15
N GLN A 90 -6.47 -4.51 1.48
CA GLN A 90 -7.83 -4.37 1.98
C GLN A 90 -8.34 -2.95 1.70
N ILE A 91 -9.62 -2.83 1.34
CA ILE A 91 -10.31 -1.56 1.16
C ILE A 91 -11.64 -1.63 1.90
N GLY A 92 -11.84 -0.72 2.85
CA GLY A 92 -13.09 -0.52 3.57
C GLY A 92 -13.82 0.74 3.08
N THR A 93 -14.84 1.16 3.81
CA THR A 93 -15.60 2.38 3.47
C THR A 93 -14.77 3.65 3.69
N THR A 94 -14.04 3.73 4.79
CA THR A 94 -13.25 4.91 5.19
C THR A 94 -11.75 4.62 5.25
N SER A 95 -11.35 3.37 5.12
CA SER A 95 -9.96 2.93 5.33
C SER A 95 -9.48 1.99 4.23
N PHE A 96 -8.18 1.93 4.08
CA PHE A 96 -7.52 0.91 3.27
C PHE A 96 -6.23 0.46 3.96
N THR A 97 -5.79 -0.74 3.64
CA THR A 97 -4.57 -1.32 4.19
C THR A 97 -3.56 -1.53 3.09
N THR A 98 -2.35 -1.04 3.30
CA THR A 98 -1.21 -1.33 2.45
C THR A 98 -0.34 -2.41 3.09
N HIS A 99 0.15 -3.32 2.27
CA HIS A 99 1.20 -4.29 2.61
C HIS A 99 2.49 -3.87 1.93
N GLN A 100 3.56 -3.76 2.68
CA GLN A 100 4.87 -3.36 2.19
C GLN A 100 5.90 -4.42 2.49
N SER A 101 6.68 -4.81 1.47
CA SER A 101 7.84 -5.70 1.63
C SER A 101 9.11 -4.88 1.48
N ILE A 102 9.95 -4.88 2.51
CA ILE A 102 11.22 -4.16 2.55
C ILE A 102 12.35 -5.13 2.25
N LYS A 103 13.09 -4.87 1.18
CA LYS A 103 14.13 -5.74 0.66
C LYS A 103 15.49 -5.09 0.80
N ASP A 104 16.48 -5.92 1.10
CA ASP A 104 17.89 -5.52 1.12
C ASP A 104 18.48 -5.40 -0.31
N ARG A 105 19.76 -5.12 -0.39
CA ARG A 105 20.51 -5.02 -1.66
C ARG A 105 20.43 -6.28 -2.54
N ASN A 106 20.18 -7.44 -1.95
CA ASN A 106 20.08 -8.71 -2.66
C ASN A 106 18.66 -9.06 -3.10
N GLY A 107 17.69 -8.19 -2.82
CA GLY A 107 16.27 -8.45 -3.10
C GLY A 107 15.61 -9.39 -2.08
N THR A 108 16.27 -9.65 -0.96
CA THR A 108 15.71 -10.48 0.12
C THR A 108 14.73 -9.66 0.95
N VAL A 109 13.52 -10.18 1.15
CA VAL A 109 12.55 -9.55 2.05
C VAL A 109 13.02 -9.70 3.49
N CYS A 110 13.33 -8.58 4.12
CA CYS A 110 13.84 -8.52 5.49
C CYS A 110 12.78 -8.12 6.50
N CYS A 111 11.76 -7.38 6.06
CA CYS A 111 10.69 -6.89 6.91
C CYS A 111 9.42 -6.71 6.09
N THR A 112 8.27 -6.90 6.71
CA THR A 112 6.98 -6.52 6.15
C THR A 112 6.26 -5.55 7.07
N VAL A 113 5.51 -4.62 6.47
CA VAL A 113 4.74 -3.60 7.19
C VAL A 113 3.33 -3.57 6.63
N ASP A 114 2.36 -3.88 7.46
CA ASP A 114 0.94 -3.69 7.17
C ASP A 114 0.47 -2.40 7.85
N CYS A 115 -0.10 -1.49 7.07
CA CYS A 115 -0.53 -0.18 7.57
C CYS A 115 -1.98 0.09 7.20
N VAL A 116 -2.82 0.24 8.22
CA VAL A 116 -4.21 0.68 8.07
C VAL A 116 -4.24 2.20 8.08
N GLN A 117 -4.74 2.79 7.00
CA GLN A 117 -4.85 4.23 6.80
C GLN A 117 -6.33 4.61 6.68
N ILE A 118 -6.72 5.68 7.36
CA ILE A 118 -8.09 6.20 7.35
C ILE A 118 -8.10 7.49 6.55
N ALA A 119 -8.97 7.57 5.54
CA ALA A 119 -9.24 8.81 4.84
C ALA A 119 -9.96 9.80 5.76
N VAL A 120 -9.46 11.02 5.82
CA VAL A 120 -9.96 12.05 6.73
C VAL A 120 -10.27 13.34 6.00
N ASP A 121 -11.25 14.06 6.54
CA ASP A 121 -11.48 15.45 6.23
C ASP A 121 -10.59 16.29 7.16
N LEU A 122 -9.65 17.03 6.59
CA LEU A 122 -8.70 17.83 7.38
C LEU A 122 -9.37 18.98 8.13
N ALA A 123 -10.49 19.51 7.64
CA ALA A 123 -11.19 20.61 8.29
C ALA A 123 -11.81 20.18 9.61
N THR A 124 -12.28 18.95 9.69
CA THR A 124 -12.96 18.39 10.86
C THR A 124 -12.13 17.35 11.61
N SER A 125 -11.02 16.89 11.02
CA SER A 125 -10.21 15.76 11.48
C SER A 125 -11.03 14.48 11.66
N SER A 126 -12.11 14.34 10.92
CA SER A 126 -13.03 13.20 11.00
C SER A 126 -12.84 12.24 9.83
N PRO A 127 -13.06 10.94 10.04
CA PRO A 127 -13.06 9.98 8.94
C PRO A 127 -14.10 10.35 7.87
N ARG A 128 -13.74 10.14 6.62
CA ARG A 128 -14.64 10.29 5.47
C ARG A 128 -14.61 9.05 4.60
N ALA A 129 -15.65 8.87 3.80
CA ALA A 129 -15.69 7.79 2.84
C ALA A 129 -14.60 7.97 1.76
N ILE A 130 -14.01 6.86 1.34
CA ILE A 130 -13.14 6.80 0.16
C ILE A 130 -14.00 7.10 -1.07
N THR A 131 -13.54 8.04 -1.90
CA THR A 131 -14.27 8.44 -3.11
C THR A 131 -14.13 7.39 -4.22
N LYS A 132 -15.02 7.44 -5.21
CA LYS A 132 -14.94 6.55 -6.39
C LYS A 132 -13.63 6.71 -7.16
N HIS A 133 -13.12 7.93 -7.28
CA HIS A 133 -11.84 8.19 -7.94
C HIS A 133 -10.67 7.60 -7.17
N GLU A 134 -10.66 7.76 -5.85
CA GLU A 134 -9.66 7.16 -4.97
C GLU A 134 -9.71 5.63 -5.02
N LEU A 135 -10.92 5.06 -4.99
CA LEU A 135 -11.14 3.62 -5.13
C LEU A 135 -10.57 3.10 -6.45
N GLY A 136 -10.80 3.83 -7.54
CA GLY A 136 -10.26 3.48 -8.86
C GLY A 136 -8.72 3.44 -8.90
N VAL A 137 -8.04 4.32 -8.15
CA VAL A 137 -6.58 4.30 -8.02
C VAL A 137 -6.14 3.12 -7.16
N LEU A 138 -6.73 2.95 -5.99
CA LEU A 138 -6.35 1.90 -5.03
C LEU A 138 -6.52 0.49 -5.63
N THR A 139 -7.56 0.26 -6.42
CA THR A 139 -7.81 -1.05 -7.05
C THR A 139 -6.79 -1.41 -8.13
N GLN A 140 -6.12 -0.45 -8.74
CA GLN A 140 -5.07 -0.73 -9.73
C GLN A 140 -3.80 -1.34 -9.12
N VAL A 141 -3.54 -1.04 -7.87
CA VAL A 141 -2.38 -1.55 -7.10
C VAL A 141 -2.82 -2.50 -5.98
N ALA A 142 -4.05 -3.01 -6.08
CA ALA A 142 -4.61 -3.95 -5.13
C ALA A 142 -4.31 -5.40 -5.54
N ASP A 143 -4.24 -6.26 -4.53
CA ASP A 143 -4.22 -7.69 -4.73
C ASP A 143 -5.53 -8.14 -5.41
N SER A 144 -5.46 -9.16 -6.26
CA SER A 144 -6.61 -9.70 -7.02
C SER A 144 -7.80 -10.10 -6.14
N ALA A 145 -7.55 -10.55 -4.91
CA ALA A 145 -8.60 -10.86 -3.94
C ALA A 145 -9.41 -9.63 -3.55
N VAL A 146 -8.76 -8.46 -3.40
CA VAL A 146 -9.41 -7.19 -3.02
C VAL A 146 -10.30 -6.66 -4.15
N ILE A 147 -9.88 -6.84 -5.40
CA ILE A 147 -10.65 -6.41 -6.58
C ILE A 147 -11.97 -7.16 -6.65
N ASN A 148 -11.97 -8.45 -6.34
CA ASN A 148 -13.18 -9.28 -6.37
C ASN A 148 -14.19 -8.89 -5.27
N GLU A 149 -13.73 -8.51 -4.09
CA GLU A 149 -14.59 -8.02 -3.00
C GLU A 149 -15.23 -6.66 -3.33
N ALA A 150 -14.46 -5.74 -3.90
CA ALA A 150 -14.94 -4.42 -4.28
C ALA A 150 -15.98 -4.48 -5.41
N THR A 151 -15.85 -5.44 -6.34
CA THR A 151 -16.78 -5.61 -7.47
C THR A 151 -18.08 -6.29 -7.03
N SER A 152 -18.05 -7.15 -6.00
CA SER A 152 -19.24 -7.84 -5.50
C SER A 152 -20.13 -6.97 -4.63
N ALA A 153 -19.61 -5.86 -4.09
CA ALA A 153 -20.37 -4.91 -3.28
C ALA A 153 -21.22 -3.91 -4.09
N ASP A 154 -21.02 -3.86 -5.41
CA ASP A 154 -21.66 -2.89 -6.32
C ASP A 154 -22.84 -3.49 -7.11
N ASP A 155 -23.32 -4.69 -6.75
CA ASP A 155 -24.54 -5.29 -7.34
C ASP A 155 -25.77 -4.92 -6.48
N PRO A 156 -26.56 -3.91 -6.88
CA PRO A 156 -27.79 -3.62 -6.19
C PRO A 156 -28.77 -4.74 -6.50
N ALA A 157 -29.14 -5.50 -5.48
CA ALA A 157 -30.22 -6.46 -5.57
C ALA A 157 -31.43 -5.79 -6.23
N GLU A 158 -31.80 -6.21 -7.43
CA GLU A 158 -33.08 -5.87 -8.04
C GLU A 158 -34.18 -6.30 -7.08
N THR A 159 -34.76 -5.31 -6.41
CA THR A 159 -36.03 -5.49 -5.72
C THR A 159 -37.09 -5.61 -6.82
N SER A 160 -37.43 -6.84 -7.18
CA SER A 160 -38.64 -7.10 -7.90
C SER A 160 -39.82 -6.73 -6.98
N ALA A 161 -40.41 -5.59 -7.25
CA ALA A 161 -41.74 -5.31 -6.79
C ALA A 161 -42.72 -6.07 -7.70
N ASP A 162 -43.35 -7.07 -7.14
CA ASP A 162 -44.55 -7.63 -7.72
C ASP A 162 -45.66 -7.52 -6.68
N ASP A 163 -46.73 -6.84 -7.13
CA ASP A 163 -48.11 -6.72 -6.63
C ASP A 163 -48.38 -6.03 -5.28
#